data_fe4734b0a8a46139be1d7748992b1af1
#
_entry.id   fe4734b0a8a46139be1d7748992b1af1
#
_cell.length_a   1.000
_cell.length_b   1.000
_cell.length_c   1.000
_cell.angle_alpha   90.00
_cell.angle_beta   90.00
_cell.angle_gamma   90.00
#
_symmetry.space_group_name_H-M   'P 1'
#
loop_
_entity.id
_entity.type
_entity.pdbx_description
1 polymer ?
#
loop_
_entity_poly.entity_id
_entity_poly.type
_entity_poly.pdbx_seq_one_letter_code
_entity_poly.pdbx_strand_id
1 'polypeptide(L)'
;MAQSAQTVPGRIASGWRAMAPEQRLAAVAALGLLITMFFPWYALQSLNRKTGEIHSHSINAFGDVSFVEAAVFLVAAGVIVLLFARAERRAFHLPGGDGTIVTVAGAWAALLIFYRVFDRPDGGGYPVGIEWGFFLAFVAAGGLSYAGWRIRQAHRPEPPLPGEAPTAAVPPDAARTEVAPRPRRRQPPPDAPTEGQLTFDDGP
;
A
#
# COMPACT_ATOMS: atom_id res chain seq x y z
N MET A 1 19.54 -32.39 8.50
CA MET A 1 20.03 -31.06 8.04
C MET A 1 19.67 -30.05 9.11
N ALA A 2 20.64 -29.56 9.87
CA ALA A 2 20.41 -28.59 10.95
C ALA A 2 20.12 -27.22 10.30
N GLN A 3 18.88 -26.75 10.38
CA GLN A 3 18.56 -25.36 10.10
C GLN A 3 19.23 -24.52 11.19
N SER A 4 20.31 -23.83 10.81
CA SER A 4 20.95 -22.85 11.69
C SER A 4 19.89 -21.84 12.11
N ALA A 5 19.53 -21.82 13.39
CA ALA A 5 18.60 -20.85 13.95
C ALA A 5 19.19 -19.46 13.76
N GLN A 6 18.72 -18.74 12.75
CA GLN A 6 19.14 -17.34 12.54
C GLN A 6 18.68 -16.52 13.76
N THR A 7 19.59 -15.74 14.30
CA THR A 7 19.29 -14.80 15.38
C THR A 7 18.27 -13.75 14.90
N VAL A 8 17.39 -13.27 15.79
CA VAL A 8 16.35 -12.27 15.46
C VAL A 8 16.90 -11.08 14.67
N PRO A 9 18.05 -10.45 15.06
CA PRO A 9 18.61 -9.35 14.27
C PRO A 9 19.05 -9.77 12.86
N GLY A 10 19.53 -11.01 12.68
CA GLY A 10 19.87 -11.54 11.35
C GLY A 10 18.64 -11.68 10.44
N ARG A 11 17.50 -12.09 10.97
CA ARG A 11 16.23 -12.19 10.23
C ARG A 11 15.70 -10.81 9.83
N ILE A 12 15.78 -9.81 10.72
CA ILE A 12 15.38 -8.43 10.41
C ILE A 12 16.25 -7.87 9.28
N ALA A 13 17.58 -8.02 9.38
CA ALA A 13 18.50 -7.52 8.36
C ALA A 13 18.32 -8.20 6.99
N SER A 14 18.07 -9.51 6.97
CA SER A 14 17.79 -10.24 5.73
C SER A 14 16.44 -9.84 5.12
N GLY A 15 15.41 -9.71 5.94
CA GLY A 15 14.09 -9.23 5.53
C GLY A 15 14.16 -7.83 4.92
N TRP A 16 14.88 -6.90 5.57
CA TRP A 16 15.07 -5.56 5.07
C TRP A 16 15.76 -5.53 3.70
N ARG A 17 16.80 -6.35 3.51
CA ARG A 17 17.52 -6.45 2.22
C ARG A 17 16.67 -7.06 1.13
N ALA A 18 15.77 -7.98 1.48
CA ALA A 18 14.86 -8.63 0.54
C ALA A 18 13.71 -7.72 0.08
N MET A 19 13.39 -6.68 0.86
CA MET A 19 12.31 -5.72 0.52
C MET A 19 12.69 -4.86 -0.69
N ALA A 20 11.72 -4.63 -1.54
CA ALA A 20 11.79 -3.65 -2.62
C ALA A 20 11.86 -2.21 -2.08
N PRO A 21 12.39 -1.24 -2.85
CA PRO A 21 12.48 0.16 -2.41
C PRO A 21 11.13 0.72 -1.94
N GLU A 22 10.04 0.43 -2.64
CA GLU A 22 8.69 0.88 -2.30
C GLU A 22 8.20 0.26 -0.99
N GLN A 23 8.53 -1.02 -0.75
CA GLN A 23 8.20 -1.71 0.51
C GLN A 23 9.01 -1.16 1.69
N ARG A 24 10.30 -0.81 1.46
CA ARG A 24 11.12 -0.13 2.48
C ARG A 24 10.55 1.23 2.83
N LEU A 25 10.08 1.99 1.83
CA LEU A 25 9.42 3.27 2.08
C LEU A 25 8.18 3.09 2.96
N ALA A 26 7.34 2.09 2.67
CA ALA A 26 6.18 1.76 3.49
C ALA A 26 6.57 1.32 4.91
N ALA A 27 7.64 0.52 5.06
CA ALA A 27 8.14 0.10 6.37
C ALA A 27 8.66 1.29 7.19
N VAL A 28 9.41 2.22 6.56
CA VAL A 28 9.88 3.45 7.21
C VAL A 28 8.71 4.34 7.61
N ALA A 29 7.71 4.51 6.75
CA ALA A 29 6.51 5.30 7.06
C ALA A 29 5.71 4.70 8.22
N ALA A 30 5.51 3.37 8.22
CA ALA A 30 4.82 2.67 9.31
C ALA A 30 5.59 2.74 10.63
N LEU A 31 6.91 2.56 10.60
CA LEU A 31 7.76 2.72 11.78
C LEU A 31 7.75 4.17 12.26
N GLY A 32 7.85 5.13 11.34
CA GLY A 32 7.72 6.55 11.64
C GLY A 32 6.40 6.86 12.34
N LEU A 33 5.28 6.30 11.85
CA LEU A 33 3.97 6.47 12.46
C LEU A 33 3.95 5.92 13.90
N LEU A 34 4.54 4.76 14.17
CA LEU A 34 4.69 4.24 15.53
C LEU A 34 5.55 5.14 16.42
N ILE A 35 6.66 5.63 15.90
CA ILE A 35 7.57 6.51 16.65
C ILE A 35 6.87 7.83 17.01
N THR A 36 6.06 8.40 16.10
CA THR A 36 5.35 9.65 16.36
C THR A 36 4.34 9.54 17.50
N MET A 37 3.88 8.34 17.84
CA MET A 37 2.98 8.14 19.00
C MET A 37 3.64 8.40 20.36
N PHE A 38 4.99 8.39 20.43
CA PHE A 38 5.74 8.73 21.62
C PHE A 38 6.00 10.25 21.75
N PHE A 39 5.75 11.01 20.69
CA PHE A 39 5.91 12.45 20.69
C PHE A 39 4.69 13.14 21.32
N PRO A 40 4.80 14.40 21.74
CA PRO A 40 3.68 15.14 22.29
C PRO A 40 2.61 15.37 21.22
N TRP A 41 1.40 14.87 21.49
CA TRP A 41 0.24 15.05 20.61
C TRP A 41 -0.67 16.15 21.13
N TYR A 42 -0.79 16.29 22.46
CA TYR A 42 -1.70 17.23 23.08
C TYR A 42 -1.02 18.00 24.20
N ALA A 43 -1.38 19.28 24.33
CA ALA A 43 -1.06 20.12 25.46
C ALA A 43 -2.30 20.27 26.35
N LEU A 44 -2.24 19.73 27.55
CA LEU A 44 -3.27 19.87 28.57
C LEU A 44 -2.94 21.06 29.47
N GLN A 45 -3.94 21.86 29.81
CA GLN A 45 -3.81 22.95 30.78
C GLN A 45 -4.47 22.56 32.10
N SER A 46 -3.81 22.88 33.21
CA SER A 46 -4.33 22.66 34.53
C SER A 46 -4.12 23.91 35.40
N LEU A 47 -5.14 24.28 36.15
CA LEU A 47 -5.04 25.40 37.11
C LEU A 47 -4.55 24.89 38.47
N ASN A 48 -3.45 25.42 38.93
CA ASN A 48 -3.03 25.23 40.32
C ASN A 48 -3.94 26.07 41.24
N ARG A 49 -4.87 25.43 41.94
CA ARG A 49 -5.85 26.11 42.83
C ARG A 49 -5.21 26.87 43.98
N LYS A 50 -3.96 26.57 44.34
CA LYS A 50 -3.26 27.25 45.44
C LYS A 50 -2.56 28.52 44.98
N THR A 51 -2.00 28.55 43.80
CA THR A 51 -1.22 29.70 43.27
C THR A 51 -2.00 30.49 42.23
N GLY A 52 -3.10 29.96 41.67
CA GLY A 52 -3.85 30.59 40.58
C GLY A 52 -3.13 30.51 39.24
N GLU A 53 -2.02 29.80 39.16
CA GLU A 53 -1.20 29.69 37.93
C GLU A 53 -1.73 28.57 37.02
N ILE A 54 -1.67 28.82 35.71
CA ILE A 54 -1.99 27.81 34.69
C ILE A 54 -0.69 27.11 34.33
N HIS A 55 -0.64 25.80 34.56
CA HIS A 55 0.43 24.94 34.11
C HIS A 55 0.00 24.18 32.86
N SER A 56 0.84 24.20 31.82
CA SER A 56 0.67 23.35 30.64
C SER A 56 1.61 22.15 30.70
N HIS A 57 1.12 20.96 30.41
CA HIS A 57 1.94 19.77 30.23
C HIS A 57 1.53 19.05 28.96
N SER A 58 2.51 18.52 28.25
CA SER A 58 2.28 17.76 27.02
C SER A 58 2.09 16.28 27.33
N ILE A 59 1.13 15.67 26.65
CA ILE A 59 0.94 14.21 26.64
C ILE A 59 1.15 13.64 25.26
N ASN A 60 1.67 12.42 25.19
CA ASN A 60 1.81 11.65 23.95
C ASN A 60 0.50 10.91 23.62
N ALA A 61 0.48 10.19 22.49
CA ALA A 61 -0.69 9.42 22.07
C ALA A 61 -1.13 8.36 23.09
N PHE A 62 -0.23 7.88 23.95
CA PHE A 62 -0.54 6.88 24.99
C PHE A 62 -1.03 7.51 26.30
N GLY A 63 -0.95 8.83 26.45
CA GLY A 63 -1.39 9.53 27.65
C GLY A 63 -2.91 9.64 27.78
N ASP A 64 -3.63 9.55 26.65
CA ASP A 64 -5.09 9.44 26.59
C ASP A 64 -5.46 8.46 25.47
N VAL A 65 -5.42 7.16 25.78
CA VAL A 65 -5.67 6.11 24.80
C VAL A 65 -7.16 6.02 24.49
N SER A 66 -7.53 6.48 23.31
CA SER A 66 -8.86 6.26 22.74
C SER A 66 -8.84 5.17 21.67
N PHE A 67 -10.00 4.91 21.08
CA PHE A 67 -10.12 4.04 19.93
C PHE A 67 -9.19 4.48 18.77
N VAL A 68 -9.00 5.77 18.56
CA VAL A 68 -8.21 6.31 17.46
C VAL A 68 -6.73 5.95 17.62
N GLU A 69 -6.13 6.21 18.78
CA GLU A 69 -4.73 5.91 19.06
C GLU A 69 -4.46 4.40 18.96
N ALA A 70 -5.37 3.57 19.50
CA ALA A 70 -5.28 2.13 19.41
C ALA A 70 -5.36 1.66 17.94
N ALA A 71 -6.28 2.21 17.15
CA ALA A 71 -6.42 1.86 15.73
C ALA A 71 -5.21 2.27 14.90
N VAL A 72 -4.66 3.48 15.12
CA VAL A 72 -3.44 3.94 14.44
C VAL A 72 -2.25 3.05 14.77
N PHE A 73 -2.11 2.65 16.05
CA PHE A 73 -1.09 1.68 16.46
C PHE A 73 -1.23 0.34 15.74
N LEU A 74 -2.45 -0.22 15.72
CA LEU A 74 -2.71 -1.52 15.08
C LEU A 74 -2.48 -1.46 13.57
N VAL A 75 -2.86 -0.36 12.91
CA VAL A 75 -2.60 -0.16 11.48
C VAL A 75 -1.10 -0.17 11.20
N ALA A 76 -0.32 0.62 11.94
CA ALA A 76 1.12 0.70 11.74
C ALA A 76 1.82 -0.65 12.01
N ALA A 77 1.47 -1.30 13.13
CA ALA A 77 1.99 -2.62 13.47
C ALA A 77 1.60 -3.68 12.44
N GLY A 78 0.34 -3.69 11.99
CA GLY A 78 -0.18 -4.61 10.97
C GLY A 78 0.54 -4.47 9.64
N VAL A 79 0.81 -3.25 9.19
CA VAL A 79 1.58 -3.00 7.96
C VAL A 79 3.02 -3.50 8.11
N ILE A 80 3.68 -3.28 9.25
CA ILE A 80 5.02 -3.81 9.49
C ILE A 80 5.02 -5.33 9.42
N VAL A 81 4.08 -5.99 10.09
CA VAL A 81 3.94 -7.46 10.07
C VAL A 81 3.71 -7.96 8.65
N LEU A 82 2.81 -7.30 7.89
CA LEU A 82 2.55 -7.63 6.48
C LEU A 82 3.82 -7.58 5.64
N LEU A 83 4.58 -6.48 5.72
CA LEU A 83 5.80 -6.30 4.93
C LEU A 83 6.88 -7.31 5.29
N PHE A 84 7.04 -7.64 6.59
CA PHE A 84 7.96 -8.69 7.02
C PHE A 84 7.53 -10.07 6.55
N ALA A 85 6.24 -10.40 6.63
CA ALA A 85 5.71 -11.66 6.11
C ALA A 85 6.01 -11.83 4.61
N ARG A 86 5.88 -10.75 3.83
CA ARG A 86 6.25 -10.74 2.40
C ARG A 86 7.76 -10.88 2.19
N ALA A 87 8.57 -10.22 3.00
CA ALA A 87 10.03 -10.38 2.95
C ALA A 87 10.48 -11.81 3.25
N GLU A 88 9.76 -12.53 4.12
CA GLU A 88 9.94 -13.96 4.38
C GLU A 88 9.33 -14.88 3.29
N ARG A 89 8.80 -14.30 2.20
CA ARG A 89 8.15 -15.01 1.09
C ARG A 89 6.95 -15.86 1.52
N ARG A 90 6.23 -15.46 2.55
CA ARG A 90 4.99 -16.14 2.94
C ARG A 90 3.95 -15.95 1.84
N ALA A 91 3.44 -17.08 1.34
CA ALA A 91 2.42 -17.09 0.30
C ALA A 91 1.04 -16.88 0.93
N PHE A 92 0.44 -15.73 0.66
CA PHE A 92 -0.96 -15.43 0.96
C PHE A 92 -1.45 -14.38 -0.04
N HIS A 93 -2.73 -14.43 -0.39
CA HIS A 93 -3.34 -13.45 -1.27
C HIS A 93 -4.18 -12.45 -0.47
N LEU A 94 -4.00 -11.17 -0.78
CA LEU A 94 -4.81 -10.11 -0.21
C LEU A 94 -5.74 -9.53 -1.28
N PRO A 95 -6.99 -9.21 -0.95
CA PRO A 95 -7.91 -8.61 -1.88
C PRO A 95 -7.36 -7.26 -2.38
N GLY A 96 -7.14 -7.13 -3.69
CA GLY A 96 -6.56 -5.95 -4.31
C GLY A 96 -5.04 -5.81 -4.20
N GLY A 97 -4.34 -6.81 -3.63
CA GLY A 97 -2.89 -6.83 -3.50
C GLY A 97 -2.34 -5.96 -2.35
N ASP A 98 -1.08 -6.20 -1.99
CA ASP A 98 -0.41 -5.54 -0.86
C ASP A 98 -0.44 -4.01 -0.96
N GLY A 99 -0.22 -3.46 -2.15
CA GLY A 99 -0.20 -2.01 -2.35
C GLY A 99 -1.54 -1.35 -2.05
N THR A 100 -2.66 -2.00 -2.39
CA THR A 100 -4.00 -1.48 -2.09
C THR A 100 -4.26 -1.49 -0.58
N ILE A 101 -3.92 -2.59 0.10
CA ILE A 101 -4.09 -2.70 1.55
C ILE A 101 -3.27 -1.63 2.28
N VAL A 102 -1.99 -1.45 1.93
CA VAL A 102 -1.14 -0.43 2.55
C VAL A 102 -1.65 0.98 2.27
N THR A 103 -2.14 1.26 1.05
CA THR A 103 -2.74 2.56 0.70
C THR A 103 -3.95 2.87 1.57
N VAL A 104 -4.89 1.91 1.64
CA VAL A 104 -6.13 2.06 2.42
C VAL A 104 -5.80 2.18 3.92
N ALA A 105 -4.87 1.38 4.43
CA ALA A 105 -4.44 1.45 5.82
C ALA A 105 -3.85 2.82 6.17
N GLY A 106 -2.96 3.37 5.33
CA GLY A 106 -2.40 4.71 5.52
C GLY A 106 -3.46 5.82 5.44
N ALA A 107 -4.36 5.75 4.45
CA ALA A 107 -5.46 6.70 4.30
C ALA A 107 -6.44 6.64 5.49
N TRP A 108 -6.73 5.43 5.99
CA TRP A 108 -7.56 5.23 7.17
C TRP A 108 -6.91 5.81 8.42
N ALA A 109 -5.61 5.55 8.65
CA ALA A 109 -4.87 6.16 9.75
C ALA A 109 -4.88 7.69 9.68
N ALA A 110 -4.65 8.26 8.50
CA ALA A 110 -4.73 9.71 8.30
C ALA A 110 -6.12 10.28 8.60
N LEU A 111 -7.18 9.58 8.19
CA LEU A 111 -8.57 9.96 8.48
C LEU A 111 -8.85 9.93 9.98
N LEU A 112 -8.42 8.89 10.68
CA LEU A 112 -8.58 8.77 12.13
C LEU A 112 -7.85 9.88 12.88
N ILE A 113 -6.59 10.16 12.51
CA ILE A 113 -5.83 11.27 13.08
C ILE A 113 -6.53 12.60 12.81
N PHE A 114 -7.03 12.81 11.58
CA PHE A 114 -7.81 14.01 11.25
C PHE A 114 -9.09 14.13 12.08
N TYR A 115 -9.83 13.04 12.27
CA TYR A 115 -11.02 13.01 13.12
C TYR A 115 -10.71 13.44 14.55
N ARG A 116 -9.54 13.08 15.08
CA ARG A 116 -9.12 13.41 16.45
C ARG A 116 -8.93 14.92 16.69
N VAL A 117 -8.84 15.73 15.63
CA VAL A 117 -8.87 17.21 15.76
C VAL A 117 -10.19 17.68 16.36
N PHE A 118 -11.28 16.99 16.07
CA PHE A 118 -12.63 17.33 16.53
C PHE A 118 -12.98 16.63 17.85
N ASP A 119 -12.42 15.44 18.06
CA ASP A 119 -12.64 14.59 19.24
C ASP A 119 -11.37 14.56 20.10
N ARG A 120 -11.07 15.69 20.76
CA ARG A 120 -9.88 15.86 21.60
C ARG A 120 -10.07 15.23 22.97
N PRO A 121 -8.96 14.91 23.70
CA PRO A 121 -9.02 14.51 25.09
C PRO A 121 -9.79 15.49 25.96
N ASP A 122 -10.38 14.99 27.05
CA ASP A 122 -11.02 15.88 28.02
C ASP A 122 -9.97 16.67 28.79
N GLY A 123 -10.02 17.99 28.66
CA GLY A 123 -9.14 18.92 29.35
C GLY A 123 -9.64 19.34 30.75
N GLY A 124 -10.69 18.68 31.31
CA GLY A 124 -11.24 19.06 32.61
C GLY A 124 -11.79 20.50 32.65
N GLY A 125 -12.34 20.96 31.52
CA GLY A 125 -12.87 22.35 31.39
C GLY A 125 -11.85 23.36 30.84
N TYR A 126 -10.61 22.95 30.56
CA TYR A 126 -9.60 23.80 29.93
C TYR A 126 -9.40 23.39 28.45
N PRO A 127 -9.03 24.34 27.57
CA PRO A 127 -8.78 24.03 26.16
C PRO A 127 -7.58 23.10 26.01
N VAL A 128 -7.73 22.08 25.18
CA VAL A 128 -6.64 21.15 24.81
C VAL A 128 -6.03 21.63 23.51
N GLY A 129 -4.72 21.92 23.53
CA GLY A 129 -3.93 22.26 22.36
C GLY A 129 -3.49 21.01 21.59
N ILE A 130 -3.26 21.16 20.29
CA ILE A 130 -2.64 20.13 19.44
C ILE A 130 -1.15 20.48 19.33
N GLU A 131 -0.31 19.48 19.58
CA GLU A 131 1.14 19.60 19.55
C GLU A 131 1.73 19.08 18.21
N TRP A 132 3.01 19.36 17.99
CA TRP A 132 3.70 19.06 16.72
C TRP A 132 3.78 17.56 16.40
N GLY A 133 3.81 16.67 17.40
CA GLY A 133 3.83 15.22 17.21
C GLY A 133 2.62 14.70 16.45
N PHE A 134 1.47 15.33 16.67
CA PHE A 134 0.23 15.03 15.95
C PHE A 134 0.37 15.28 14.44
N PHE A 135 0.97 16.40 14.03
CA PHE A 135 1.18 16.73 12.62
C PHE A 135 2.17 15.77 11.95
N LEU A 136 3.22 15.36 12.67
CA LEU A 136 4.15 14.35 12.18
C LEU A 136 3.47 13.01 11.98
N ALA A 137 2.57 12.60 12.88
CA ALA A 137 1.78 11.38 12.72
C ALA A 137 0.89 11.45 11.47
N PHE A 138 0.27 12.60 11.22
CA PHE A 138 -0.54 12.82 10.03
C PHE A 138 0.30 12.72 8.75
N VAL A 139 1.49 13.34 8.72
CA VAL A 139 2.42 13.25 7.59
C VAL A 139 2.91 11.81 7.40
N ALA A 140 3.23 11.08 8.47
CA ALA A 140 3.65 9.68 8.40
C ALA A 140 2.54 8.78 7.85
N ALA A 141 1.28 8.98 8.25
CA ALA A 141 0.12 8.26 7.72
C ALA A 141 -0.12 8.56 6.24
N GLY A 142 0.00 9.82 5.81
CA GLY A 142 -0.02 10.22 4.41
C GLY A 142 1.12 9.60 3.60
N GLY A 143 2.33 9.58 4.17
CA GLY A 143 3.50 8.92 3.59
C GLY A 143 3.31 7.42 3.42
N LEU A 144 2.65 6.76 4.39
CA LEU A 144 2.29 5.34 4.32
C LEU A 144 1.30 5.07 3.17
N SER A 145 0.27 5.91 3.04
CA SER A 145 -0.69 5.83 1.92
C SER A 145 0.00 5.99 0.57
N TYR A 146 0.88 6.98 0.46
CA TYR A 146 1.68 7.21 -0.74
C TYR A 146 2.60 6.02 -1.08
N ALA A 147 3.27 5.45 -0.07
CA ALA A 147 4.12 4.27 -0.26
C ALA A 147 3.31 3.05 -0.75
N GLY A 148 2.11 2.83 -0.20
CA GLY A 148 1.18 1.81 -0.67
C GLY A 148 0.78 2.02 -2.14
N TRP A 149 0.47 3.24 -2.51
CA TRP A 149 0.20 3.59 -3.91
C TRP A 149 1.39 3.30 -4.83
N ARG A 150 2.63 3.60 -4.39
CA ARG A 150 3.87 3.25 -5.11
C ARG A 150 4.03 1.73 -5.28
N ILE A 151 3.75 0.93 -4.23
CA ILE A 151 3.77 -0.54 -4.29
C ILE A 151 2.76 -1.02 -5.35
N ARG A 152 1.55 -0.46 -5.36
CA ARG A 152 0.53 -0.79 -6.36
C ARG A 152 0.97 -0.46 -7.79
N GLN A 153 1.62 0.67 -8.00
CA GLN A 153 2.14 1.09 -9.31
C GLN A 153 3.24 0.16 -9.83
N ALA A 154 4.01 -0.45 -8.93
CA ALA A 154 5.10 -1.36 -9.30
C ALA A 154 4.61 -2.70 -9.87
N HIS A 155 3.31 -3.01 -9.83
CA HIS A 155 2.65 -4.20 -10.41
C HIS A 155 3.41 -5.51 -10.18
N ARG A 156 3.98 -5.70 -8.99
CA ARG A 156 4.73 -6.91 -8.67
C ARG A 156 3.77 -8.08 -8.44
N PRO A 157 3.98 -9.22 -9.13
CA PRO A 157 3.17 -10.40 -8.90
C PRO A 157 3.36 -10.92 -7.47
N GLU A 158 2.27 -11.34 -6.85
CA GLU A 158 2.31 -11.99 -5.55
C GLU A 158 2.96 -13.37 -5.66
N PRO A 159 3.63 -13.86 -4.60
CA PRO A 159 4.15 -15.22 -4.59
C PRO A 159 3.01 -16.24 -4.79
N PRO A 160 3.20 -17.28 -5.64
CA PRO A 160 2.19 -18.30 -5.86
C PRO A 160 1.89 -19.06 -4.55
N LEU A 161 0.63 -19.47 -4.38
CA LEU A 161 0.22 -20.30 -3.26
C LEU A 161 0.85 -21.71 -3.36
N PRO A 162 1.04 -22.40 -2.22
CA PRO A 162 1.46 -23.79 -2.24
C PRO A 162 0.49 -24.64 -3.07
N GLY A 163 0.98 -25.24 -4.16
CA GLY A 163 0.17 -26.01 -5.11
C GLY A 163 -0.35 -25.24 -6.32
N GLU A 164 -0.17 -23.94 -6.38
CA GLU A 164 -0.44 -23.13 -7.55
C GLU A 164 0.77 -23.18 -8.51
N ALA A 165 0.54 -23.57 -9.76
CA ALA A 165 1.61 -23.54 -10.76
C ALA A 165 2.08 -22.08 -10.93
N PRO A 166 3.40 -21.81 -10.99
CA PRO A 166 3.89 -20.47 -11.26
C PRO A 166 3.21 -19.96 -12.53
N THR A 167 2.46 -18.86 -12.41
CA THR A 167 1.92 -18.19 -13.59
C THR A 167 3.13 -17.84 -14.43
N ALA A 168 3.33 -18.58 -15.52
CA ALA A 168 4.41 -18.31 -16.45
C ALA A 168 4.30 -16.83 -16.80
N ALA A 169 5.33 -16.06 -16.47
CA ALA A 169 5.41 -14.69 -16.93
C ALA A 169 5.22 -14.74 -18.43
N VAL A 170 4.06 -14.26 -18.91
CA VAL A 170 3.79 -14.18 -20.34
C VAL A 170 4.93 -13.32 -20.88
N PRO A 171 5.83 -13.88 -21.71
CA PRO A 171 6.92 -13.10 -22.25
C PRO A 171 6.33 -11.88 -22.93
N PRO A 172 6.92 -10.68 -22.78
CA PRO A 172 6.39 -9.47 -23.40
C PRO A 172 6.21 -9.61 -24.93
N ASP A 173 6.88 -10.56 -25.56
CA ASP A 173 6.70 -10.91 -26.98
C ASP A 173 5.45 -11.76 -27.26
N ALA A 174 4.88 -12.45 -26.29
CA ALA A 174 3.62 -13.19 -26.49
C ALA A 174 2.39 -12.25 -26.45
N ALA A 175 2.55 -11.03 -25.96
CA ALA A 175 1.53 -9.98 -26.06
C ALA A 175 1.53 -9.29 -27.45
N ARG A 176 2.56 -9.50 -28.25
CA ARG A 176 2.44 -9.29 -29.68
C ARG A 176 1.56 -10.42 -30.21
N THR A 177 0.27 -10.14 -30.28
CA THR A 177 -0.63 -10.90 -31.10
C THR A 177 0.09 -11.10 -32.42
N GLU A 178 0.59 -12.30 -32.63
CA GLU A 178 1.04 -12.73 -33.96
C GLU A 178 -0.21 -12.52 -34.80
N VAL A 179 -0.27 -11.34 -35.44
CA VAL A 179 -1.24 -11.09 -36.50
C VAL A 179 -0.94 -12.17 -37.48
N ALA A 180 -1.70 -13.29 -37.40
CA ALA A 180 -1.59 -14.38 -38.31
C ALA A 180 -1.46 -13.78 -39.72
N PRO A 181 -0.37 -14.07 -40.46
CA PRO A 181 -0.21 -13.48 -41.77
C PRO A 181 -1.52 -13.71 -42.51
N ARG A 182 -2.22 -12.61 -42.87
CA ARG A 182 -3.44 -12.72 -43.65
C ARG A 182 -3.13 -13.65 -44.77
N PRO A 183 -3.87 -14.76 -44.98
CA PRO A 183 -3.63 -15.67 -46.06
C PRO A 183 -3.55 -14.80 -47.30
N ARG A 184 -2.36 -14.79 -47.96
CA ARG A 184 -2.18 -14.07 -49.20
C ARG A 184 -3.27 -14.60 -50.13
N ARG A 185 -4.24 -13.73 -50.45
CA ARG A 185 -5.24 -13.98 -51.46
C ARG A 185 -4.44 -14.43 -52.66
N ARG A 186 -4.53 -15.74 -53.04
CA ARG A 186 -3.92 -16.25 -54.24
C ARG A 186 -4.42 -15.36 -55.34
N GLN A 187 -3.54 -14.54 -55.92
CA GLN A 187 -3.84 -13.89 -57.17
C GLN A 187 -4.11 -15.03 -58.19
N PRO A 188 -5.28 -15.00 -58.85
CA PRO A 188 -5.51 -15.95 -59.92
C PRO A 188 -4.39 -15.79 -60.96
N PRO A 189 -3.93 -16.89 -61.57
CA PRO A 189 -2.94 -16.82 -62.63
C PRO A 189 -3.45 -15.89 -63.75
N PRO A 190 -2.55 -15.10 -64.39
CA PRO A 190 -2.91 -14.08 -65.38
C PRO A 190 -3.61 -14.61 -66.64
N ASP A 191 -3.65 -15.91 -66.82
CA ASP A 191 -4.18 -16.56 -68.06
C ASP A 191 -5.44 -17.40 -67.77
N ALA A 192 -6.18 -17.19 -66.72
CA ALA A 192 -7.47 -17.85 -66.54
C ALA A 192 -8.49 -17.24 -67.53
N PRO A 193 -9.05 -18.02 -68.46
CA PRO A 193 -10.06 -17.49 -69.34
C PRO A 193 -11.27 -17.03 -68.57
N THR A 194 -11.76 -15.86 -68.91
CA THR A 194 -12.96 -15.26 -68.29
C THR A 194 -14.18 -16.02 -68.83
N GLU A 195 -14.51 -17.16 -68.23
CA GLU A 195 -15.80 -17.82 -68.45
C GLU A 195 -16.89 -16.98 -67.78
N GLY A 196 -17.78 -16.42 -68.61
CA GLY A 196 -19.02 -15.90 -68.14
C GLY A 196 -19.38 -14.48 -68.54
N GLN A 197 -18.96 -13.99 -69.67
CA GLN A 197 -19.68 -12.89 -70.29
C GLN A 197 -20.90 -13.46 -71.03
N LEU A 198 -22.03 -13.56 -70.31
CA LEU A 198 -23.33 -13.76 -70.94
C LEU A 198 -23.65 -12.48 -71.70
N THR A 199 -23.48 -12.50 -73.02
CA THR A 199 -24.02 -11.49 -73.94
C THR A 199 -25.54 -11.74 -74.00
N PHE A 200 -26.29 -10.83 -73.39
CA PHE A 200 -27.72 -10.74 -73.71
C PHE A 200 -27.83 -10.12 -75.10
N ASP A 201 -28.17 -10.97 -76.04
CA ASP A 201 -28.52 -10.53 -77.36
C ASP A 201 -29.99 -10.11 -77.36
N ASP A 202 -30.23 -8.78 -77.40
CA ASP A 202 -31.54 -8.22 -77.62
C ASP A 202 -31.80 -8.30 -79.12
N GLY A 203 -32.45 -9.39 -79.57
CA GLY A 203 -32.99 -9.54 -80.91
C GLY A 203 -34.45 -9.10 -81.00
N PRO A 204 -35.00 -8.84 -82.20
CA PRO A 204 -35.86 -7.69 -82.58
C PRO A 204 -37.30 -7.73 -82.11
#